data_fd15cb5a18504e47528d0b86483a9d6a
#
_entry.id   fd15cb5a18504e47528d0b86483a9d6a
#
_cell.length_a   1.000
_cell.length_b   1.000
_cell.length_c   1.000
_cell.angle_alpha   90.00
_cell.angle_beta   90.00
_cell.angle_gamma   90.00
#
_symmetry.space_group_name_H-M   'P 1'
#
loop_
_entity.id
_entity.type
_entity.pdbx_description
1 polymer ?
#
loop_
_entity_poly.entity_id
_entity_poly.type
_entity_poly.pdbx_seq_one_letter_code
_entity_poly.pdbx_strand_id
1 'polypeptide(L)'
;GLNGSTPPKGKSWAWSDIEADHLIKRAEAAKKAGADIVIVAAHSGLEYHHEPTGEQIRLAQRLTASPAVDMVYCHHSHVVEPWTRMNGKIVMYGLGNLVAQQSSNMPGTDEGVVGRVTFTVRSGKVSTTKAEYIPILIGSKNDGPIRIHAVDTELKSGMGNQARLKSAQQDISRIVTSLGVDGVTEA
;
A
#
# COMPACT_ATOMS: atom_id res chain seq x y z
N GLY A 1 -11.75 14.47 -4.74
CA GLY A 1 -11.01 15.12 -3.63
C GLY A 1 -11.30 14.42 -2.31
N LEU A 2 -10.42 14.53 -1.33
CA LEU A 2 -10.57 13.95 0.00
C LEU A 2 -11.87 14.46 0.66
N ASN A 3 -12.90 13.61 0.72
CA ASN A 3 -14.18 13.91 1.39
C ASN A 3 -14.77 15.30 1.06
N GLY A 4 -14.70 15.72 -0.21
CA GLY A 4 -15.19 17.02 -0.66
C GLY A 4 -14.29 18.22 -0.32
N SER A 5 -13.13 18.00 0.29
CA SER A 5 -12.16 19.05 0.55
C SER A 5 -11.56 19.59 -0.75
N THR A 6 -11.19 20.86 -0.75
CA THR A 6 -10.49 21.52 -1.86
C THR A 6 -9.19 22.16 -1.35
N PRO A 7 -8.17 22.32 -2.19
CA PRO A 7 -6.96 23.01 -1.76
C PRO A 7 -7.28 24.46 -1.38
N PRO A 8 -6.57 25.04 -0.42
CA PRO A 8 -6.73 26.44 -0.08
C PRO A 8 -6.51 27.34 -1.32
N LYS A 9 -7.21 28.47 -1.37
CA LYS A 9 -7.12 29.42 -2.48
C LYS A 9 -5.65 29.78 -2.79
N GLY A 10 -5.25 29.63 -4.05
CA GLY A 10 -3.89 29.89 -4.51
C GLY A 10 -2.85 28.84 -4.16
N LYS A 11 -3.23 27.69 -3.59
CA LYS A 11 -2.34 26.59 -3.21
C LYS A 11 -2.68 25.27 -3.92
N SER A 12 -3.03 25.33 -5.19
CA SER A 12 -3.30 24.15 -6.02
C SER A 12 -2.14 23.15 -6.07
N TRP A 13 -0.91 23.60 -5.83
CA TRP A 13 0.28 22.77 -5.74
C TRP A 13 0.28 21.79 -4.55
N ALA A 14 -0.49 22.09 -3.49
CA ALA A 14 -0.61 21.21 -2.31
C ALA A 14 -1.48 19.97 -2.57
N TRP A 15 -2.00 19.81 -3.77
CA TRP A 15 -2.96 18.81 -4.14
C TRP A 15 -2.63 18.25 -5.53
N SER A 16 -2.72 16.95 -5.68
CA SER A 16 -2.55 16.29 -6.98
C SER A 16 -3.82 15.50 -7.30
N ASP A 17 -4.38 15.75 -8.45
CA ASP A 17 -5.45 14.91 -8.97
C ASP A 17 -4.92 13.53 -9.34
N ILE A 18 -5.80 12.51 -9.23
CA ILE A 18 -5.46 11.10 -9.51
C ILE A 18 -5.54 10.81 -11.02
N GLU A 19 -5.38 11.82 -11.86
CA GLU A 19 -5.34 11.66 -13.31
C GLU A 19 -4.00 11.05 -13.74
N ALA A 20 -4.06 9.88 -14.39
CA ALA A 20 -2.86 9.12 -14.76
C ALA A 20 -1.86 9.94 -15.58
N ASP A 21 -2.34 10.69 -16.57
CA ASP A 21 -1.47 11.49 -17.44
C ASP A 21 -0.80 12.64 -16.70
N HIS A 22 -1.50 13.22 -15.72
CA HIS A 22 -0.92 14.24 -14.84
C HIS A 22 0.18 13.64 -13.96
N LEU A 23 -0.10 12.49 -13.33
CA LEU A 23 0.87 11.79 -12.48
C LEU A 23 2.10 11.33 -13.28
N ILE A 24 1.91 10.84 -14.50
CA ILE A 24 3.01 10.45 -15.41
C ILE A 24 3.89 11.67 -15.75
N LYS A 25 3.31 12.81 -16.11
CA LYS A 25 4.08 14.05 -16.39
C LYS A 25 4.91 14.49 -15.18
N ARG A 26 4.36 14.36 -13.97
CA ARG A 26 5.09 14.65 -12.73
C ARG A 26 6.22 13.65 -12.49
N ALA A 27 6.00 12.37 -12.75
CA ALA A 27 7.03 11.35 -12.68
C ALA A 27 8.18 11.60 -13.68
N GLU A 28 7.85 11.95 -14.91
CA GLU A 28 8.84 12.35 -15.94
C GLU A 28 9.64 13.57 -15.50
N ALA A 29 8.98 14.58 -14.94
CA ALA A 29 9.65 15.76 -14.41
C ALA A 29 10.60 15.41 -13.25
N ALA A 30 10.19 14.50 -12.36
CA ALA A 30 11.04 14.01 -11.27
C ALA A 30 12.28 13.27 -11.80
N LYS A 31 12.11 12.37 -12.79
CA LYS A 31 13.23 11.69 -13.47
C LYS A 31 14.17 12.70 -14.12
N LYS A 32 13.63 13.68 -14.84
CA LYS A 32 14.42 14.76 -15.46
C LYS A 32 15.18 15.60 -14.43
N ALA A 33 14.63 15.76 -13.22
CA ALA A 33 15.28 16.45 -12.11
C ALA A 33 16.32 15.60 -11.37
N GLY A 34 16.55 14.34 -11.79
CA GLY A 34 17.58 13.46 -11.25
C GLY A 34 17.08 12.40 -10.27
N ALA A 35 15.78 12.16 -10.19
CA ALA A 35 15.27 11.07 -9.36
C ALA A 35 15.59 9.70 -10.01
N ASP A 36 16.32 8.85 -9.31
CA ASP A 36 16.60 7.48 -9.74
C ASP A 36 15.36 6.59 -9.64
N ILE A 37 14.54 6.79 -8.61
CA ILE A 37 13.34 5.99 -8.34
C ILE A 37 12.15 6.93 -8.15
N VAL A 38 11.03 6.63 -8.83
CA VAL A 38 9.77 7.35 -8.68
C VAL A 38 8.66 6.38 -8.25
N ILE A 39 8.09 6.63 -7.10
CA ILE A 39 6.98 5.87 -6.53
C ILE A 39 5.73 6.75 -6.53
N VAL A 40 4.63 6.23 -7.05
CA VAL A 40 3.34 6.93 -7.01
C VAL A 40 2.50 6.40 -5.86
N ALA A 41 2.12 7.29 -4.95
CA ALA A 41 1.16 7.06 -3.89
C ALA A 41 -0.21 7.59 -4.32
N ALA A 42 -1.23 6.75 -4.39
CA ALA A 42 -2.57 7.14 -4.79
C ALA A 42 -3.57 6.93 -3.65
N HIS A 43 -4.33 7.96 -3.30
CA HIS A 43 -5.44 7.84 -2.34
C HIS A 43 -6.69 7.42 -3.10
N SER A 44 -6.84 6.13 -3.35
CA SER A 44 -7.85 5.54 -4.22
C SER A 44 -8.23 4.15 -3.73
N GLY A 45 -9.48 3.80 -3.88
CA GLY A 45 -10.06 2.52 -3.46
C GLY A 45 -11.50 2.68 -3.02
N LEU A 46 -12.07 1.62 -2.49
CA LEU A 46 -13.37 1.61 -1.83
C LEU A 46 -13.16 1.23 -0.36
N GLU A 47 -13.67 2.05 0.55
CA GLU A 47 -13.52 1.80 1.99
C GLU A 47 -14.09 0.43 2.39
N TYR A 48 -13.33 -0.30 3.22
CA TYR A 48 -13.69 -1.58 3.82
C TYR A 48 -13.88 -2.76 2.83
N HIS A 49 -13.31 -2.63 1.63
CA HIS A 49 -13.31 -3.68 0.61
C HIS A 49 -11.89 -4.15 0.34
N HIS A 50 -11.68 -5.46 0.40
CA HIS A 50 -10.37 -6.08 0.12
C HIS A 50 -10.07 -6.25 -1.38
N GLU A 51 -11.05 -6.06 -2.23
CA GLU A 51 -10.93 -6.19 -3.68
C GLU A 51 -10.56 -4.83 -4.30
N PRO A 52 -9.55 -4.75 -5.17
CA PRO A 52 -9.22 -3.51 -5.84
C PRO A 52 -10.32 -3.10 -6.82
N THR A 53 -10.65 -1.83 -6.84
CA THR A 53 -11.65 -1.29 -7.77
C THR A 53 -11.13 -1.29 -9.22
N GLY A 54 -12.04 -1.30 -10.18
CA GLY A 54 -11.67 -1.15 -11.58
C GLY A 54 -10.93 0.16 -11.88
N GLU A 55 -11.14 1.20 -11.08
CA GLU A 55 -10.40 2.47 -11.20
C GLU A 55 -8.95 2.33 -10.73
N GLN A 56 -8.71 1.68 -9.59
CA GLN A 56 -7.36 1.39 -9.11
C GLN A 56 -6.58 0.54 -10.14
N ILE A 57 -7.23 -0.49 -10.71
CA ILE A 57 -6.61 -1.36 -11.71
C ILE A 57 -6.22 -0.57 -12.97
N ARG A 58 -7.14 0.24 -13.52
CA ARG A 58 -6.85 1.08 -14.69
C ARG A 58 -5.75 2.10 -14.43
N LEU A 59 -5.79 2.75 -13.25
CA LEU A 59 -4.76 3.69 -12.83
C LEU A 59 -3.38 3.02 -12.76
N ALA A 60 -3.30 1.87 -12.09
CA ALA A 60 -2.07 1.10 -11.96
C ALA A 60 -1.53 0.64 -13.32
N GLN A 61 -2.39 0.17 -14.24
CA GLN A 61 -2.00 -0.20 -15.60
C GLN A 61 -1.39 0.97 -16.36
N ARG A 62 -2.02 2.14 -16.31
CA ARG A 62 -1.52 3.35 -16.98
C ARG A 62 -0.20 3.82 -16.39
N LEU A 63 -0.10 3.89 -15.07
CA LEU A 63 1.11 4.36 -14.38
C LEU A 63 2.30 3.41 -14.59
N THR A 64 2.08 2.11 -14.45
CA THR A 64 3.17 1.12 -14.60
C THR A 64 3.63 0.96 -16.06
N ALA A 65 2.82 1.32 -17.05
CA ALA A 65 3.22 1.36 -18.45
C ALA A 65 4.24 2.48 -18.74
N SER A 66 4.25 3.56 -17.94
CA SER A 66 5.23 4.63 -18.10
C SER A 66 6.61 4.23 -17.57
N PRO A 67 7.70 4.42 -18.34
CA PRO A 67 9.06 4.16 -17.84
C PRO A 67 9.48 5.09 -16.70
N ALA A 68 8.78 6.19 -16.48
CA ALA A 68 9.09 7.14 -15.41
C ALA A 68 8.57 6.73 -14.04
N VAL A 69 7.67 5.74 -13.95
CA VAL A 69 7.11 5.24 -12.69
C VAL A 69 7.73 3.88 -12.38
N ASP A 70 8.27 3.68 -11.20
CA ASP A 70 8.92 2.43 -10.80
C ASP A 70 8.05 1.55 -9.89
N MET A 71 7.12 2.16 -9.16
CA MET A 71 6.19 1.46 -8.27
C MET A 71 4.91 2.28 -8.06
N VAL A 72 3.81 1.61 -7.78
CA VAL A 72 2.53 2.22 -7.38
C VAL A 72 2.06 1.59 -6.07
N TYR A 73 1.59 2.40 -5.13
CA TYR A 73 0.78 1.91 -4.03
C TYR A 73 -0.44 2.79 -3.81
N CYS A 74 -1.53 2.17 -3.39
CA CYS A 74 -2.76 2.88 -3.04
C CYS A 74 -3.01 2.78 -1.52
N HIS A 75 -3.84 3.67 -1.05
CA HIS A 75 -4.40 3.69 0.30
C HIS A 75 -5.76 4.38 0.25
N HIS A 76 -6.55 4.32 1.24
CA HIS A 76 -7.92 4.82 1.39
C HIS A 76 -8.89 3.73 1.90
N SER A 77 -8.73 2.49 1.46
CA SER A 77 -9.66 1.39 1.77
C SER A 77 -9.77 1.06 3.26
N HIS A 78 -8.80 1.47 4.08
CA HIS A 78 -8.70 1.14 5.51
C HIS A 78 -8.54 -0.36 5.81
N VAL A 79 -8.38 -1.18 4.79
CA VAL A 79 -8.11 -2.62 4.87
C VAL A 79 -6.97 -2.99 3.95
N VAL A 80 -6.36 -4.16 4.17
CA VAL A 80 -5.36 -4.72 3.26
C VAL A 80 -6.03 -5.13 1.96
N GLU A 81 -5.43 -4.78 0.84
CA GLU A 81 -5.81 -5.23 -0.50
C GLU A 81 -4.65 -5.99 -1.16
N PRO A 82 -4.90 -6.75 -2.24
CA PRO A 82 -3.87 -7.53 -2.92
C PRO A 82 -2.70 -6.70 -3.44
N TRP A 83 -1.57 -7.38 -3.57
CA TRP A 83 -0.44 -6.89 -4.33
C TRP A 83 -0.33 -7.62 -5.66
N THR A 84 0.25 -7.00 -6.66
CA THR A 84 0.44 -7.59 -7.97
C THR A 84 1.69 -7.05 -8.67
N ARG A 85 2.06 -7.65 -9.79
CA ARG A 85 3.02 -7.09 -10.74
C ARG A 85 2.33 -6.72 -12.03
N MET A 86 2.52 -5.47 -12.45
CA MET A 86 2.06 -4.96 -13.74
C MET A 86 3.25 -4.36 -14.48
N ASN A 87 3.45 -4.74 -15.73
CA ASN A 87 4.59 -4.25 -16.53
C ASN A 87 5.94 -4.42 -15.81
N GLY A 88 6.11 -5.52 -15.03
CA GLY A 88 7.31 -5.82 -14.25
C GLY A 88 7.46 -5.02 -12.95
N LYS A 89 6.52 -4.15 -12.60
CA LYS A 89 6.57 -3.26 -11.43
C LYS A 89 5.59 -3.71 -10.36
N ILE A 90 5.94 -3.48 -9.09
CA ILE A 90 5.06 -3.78 -7.95
C ILE A 90 3.92 -2.76 -7.89
N VAL A 91 2.74 -3.26 -7.67
CA VAL A 91 1.52 -2.52 -7.35
C VAL A 91 0.97 -3.07 -6.04
N MET A 92 0.77 -2.20 -5.06
CA MET A 92 0.12 -2.50 -3.78
C MET A 92 -1.21 -1.76 -3.75
N TYR A 93 -2.34 -2.45 -3.83
CA TYR A 93 -3.64 -1.78 -3.91
C TYR A 93 -4.11 -1.22 -2.56
N GLY A 94 -3.74 -1.85 -1.44
CA GLY A 94 -4.05 -1.36 -0.11
C GLY A 94 -3.11 -1.93 0.94
N LEU A 95 -2.68 -1.07 1.88
CA LEU A 95 -1.78 -1.45 2.97
C LEU A 95 -2.52 -1.61 4.30
N GLY A 96 -3.83 -1.33 4.33
CA GLY A 96 -4.58 -1.24 5.57
C GLY A 96 -4.20 -0.02 6.42
N ASN A 97 -4.61 -0.03 7.66
CA ASN A 97 -4.27 1.01 8.62
C ASN A 97 -2.90 0.74 9.25
N LEU A 98 -2.19 1.80 9.62
CA LEU A 98 -0.94 1.70 10.39
C LEU A 98 -1.20 1.99 11.88
N VAL A 99 -1.75 3.16 12.17
CA VAL A 99 -2.16 3.57 13.53
C VAL A 99 -3.49 4.30 13.38
N ALA A 100 -4.55 3.56 13.30
CA ALA A 100 -5.90 4.09 13.23
C ALA A 100 -6.86 3.10 13.88
N GLN A 101 -7.87 3.60 14.53
CA GLN A 101 -8.94 2.77 15.04
C GLN A 101 -10.24 3.13 14.35
N GLN A 102 -10.79 2.15 13.66
CA GLN A 102 -12.13 2.18 13.12
C GLN A 102 -13.16 1.64 14.12
N SER A 103 -14.42 1.74 13.77
CA SER A 103 -15.48 1.11 14.56
C SER A 103 -15.28 -0.40 14.63
N SER A 104 -15.60 -1.02 15.77
CA SER A 104 -15.57 -2.48 15.94
C SER A 104 -16.41 -3.27 14.94
N ASN A 105 -17.31 -2.57 14.22
CA ASN A 105 -18.16 -3.16 13.19
C ASN A 105 -17.53 -3.18 11.79
N MET A 106 -16.25 -2.83 11.67
CA MET A 106 -15.51 -2.79 10.41
C MET A 106 -14.38 -3.85 10.44
N PRO A 107 -14.67 -5.13 10.12
CA PRO A 107 -13.69 -6.21 10.15
C PRO A 107 -12.48 -5.92 9.24
N GLY A 108 -11.30 -6.37 9.66
CA GLY A 108 -10.05 -6.21 8.91
C GLY A 108 -9.42 -4.81 8.99
N THR A 109 -10.09 -3.83 9.63
CA THR A 109 -9.54 -2.46 9.77
C THR A 109 -8.51 -2.33 10.89
N ASP A 110 -8.36 -3.35 11.72
CA ASP A 110 -7.30 -3.51 12.70
C ASP A 110 -6.09 -4.28 12.14
N GLU A 111 -6.15 -4.71 10.89
CA GLU A 111 -5.09 -5.38 10.16
C GLU A 111 -4.40 -4.43 9.16
N GLY A 112 -3.10 -4.57 9.03
CA GLY A 112 -2.33 -3.78 8.09
C GLY A 112 -1.05 -4.48 7.68
N VAL A 113 -0.34 -3.89 6.73
CA VAL A 113 0.97 -4.36 6.29
C VAL A 113 1.95 -3.22 6.16
N VAL A 114 3.21 -3.49 6.51
CA VAL A 114 4.34 -2.65 6.11
C VAL A 114 4.98 -3.28 4.88
N GLY A 115 5.04 -2.54 3.78
CA GLY A 115 5.71 -2.97 2.56
C GLY A 115 7.19 -2.62 2.60
N ARG A 116 8.05 -3.62 2.33
CA ARG A 116 9.49 -3.44 2.13
C ARG A 116 9.88 -3.82 0.72
N VAL A 117 10.33 -2.85 -0.06
CA VAL A 117 10.69 -3.06 -1.46
C VAL A 117 12.15 -2.70 -1.69
N THR A 118 12.89 -3.63 -2.30
CA THR A 118 14.28 -3.40 -2.67
C THR A 118 14.37 -3.15 -4.17
N PHE A 119 14.94 -2.01 -4.52
CA PHE A 119 15.22 -1.64 -5.90
C PHE A 119 16.70 -1.82 -6.21
N THR A 120 16.99 -2.24 -7.44
CA THR A 120 18.33 -2.21 -8.01
C THR A 120 18.33 -1.25 -9.19
N VAL A 121 19.27 -0.32 -9.17
CA VAL A 121 19.50 0.62 -10.28
C VAL A 121 20.79 0.19 -10.99
N ARG A 122 20.68 -0.15 -12.29
CA ARG A 122 21.83 -0.49 -13.14
C ARG A 122 21.73 0.23 -14.47
N SER A 123 22.73 1.02 -14.79
CA SER A 123 22.79 1.79 -16.06
C SER A 123 21.49 2.57 -16.32
N GLY A 124 20.96 3.23 -15.29
CA GLY A 124 19.73 4.02 -15.37
C GLY A 124 18.42 3.21 -15.43
N LYS A 125 18.49 1.89 -15.38
CA LYS A 125 17.30 1.01 -15.30
C LYS A 125 17.03 0.60 -13.86
N VAL A 126 15.79 0.81 -13.44
CA VAL A 126 15.30 0.39 -12.12
C VAL A 126 14.59 -0.96 -12.24
N SER A 127 14.88 -1.85 -11.32
CA SER A 127 14.16 -3.11 -11.18
C SER A 127 13.84 -3.38 -9.73
N THR A 128 12.67 -3.96 -9.45
CA THR A 128 12.32 -4.45 -8.13
C THR A 128 12.89 -5.85 -7.95
N THR A 129 13.88 -5.98 -7.10
CA THR A 129 14.57 -7.27 -6.85
C THR A 129 13.96 -8.06 -5.71
N LYS A 130 13.29 -7.37 -4.78
CA LYS A 130 12.61 -8.00 -3.65
C LYS A 130 11.41 -7.16 -3.24
N ALA A 131 10.29 -7.80 -2.94
CA ALA A 131 9.13 -7.18 -2.33
C ALA A 131 8.64 -8.06 -1.18
N GLU A 132 8.53 -7.49 0.00
CA GLU A 132 8.16 -8.20 1.22
C GLU A 132 7.04 -7.46 1.93
N TYR A 133 6.13 -8.20 2.53
CA TYR A 133 5.12 -7.65 3.42
C TYR A 133 5.37 -8.12 4.86
N ILE A 134 5.16 -7.23 5.80
CA ILE A 134 5.26 -7.46 7.23
C ILE A 134 3.88 -7.26 7.82
N PRO A 135 3.18 -8.34 8.22
CA PRO A 135 1.86 -8.23 8.83
C PRO A 135 1.91 -7.46 10.15
N ILE A 136 0.98 -6.56 10.33
CA ILE A 136 0.77 -5.84 11.59
C ILE A 136 -0.67 -5.95 12.05
N LEU A 137 -0.85 -5.89 13.36
CA LEU A 137 -2.14 -5.81 14.01
C LEU A 137 -2.19 -4.54 14.88
N ILE A 138 -3.30 -3.82 14.82
CA ILE A 138 -3.50 -2.61 15.60
C ILE A 138 -4.23 -3.00 16.89
N GLY A 139 -3.63 -2.66 18.03
CA GLY A 139 -4.23 -2.89 19.34
C GLY A 139 -5.50 -2.07 19.58
N SER A 140 -6.44 -2.63 20.31
CA SER A 140 -7.66 -1.94 20.70
C SER A 140 -7.40 -0.87 21.74
N LYS A 141 -8.08 0.28 21.62
CA LYS A 141 -8.09 1.29 22.70
C LYS A 141 -8.65 0.78 24.03
N ASN A 142 -9.43 -0.33 23.99
CA ASN A 142 -9.97 -0.95 25.20
C ASN A 142 -8.90 -1.70 26.00
N ASP A 143 -7.76 -2.02 25.36
CA ASP A 143 -6.63 -2.73 25.97
C ASP A 143 -5.49 -1.78 26.38
N GLY A 144 -5.72 -0.47 26.28
CA GLY A 144 -4.76 0.57 26.62
C GLY A 144 -4.44 1.51 25.44
N PRO A 145 -3.26 2.12 25.42
CA PRO A 145 -2.84 2.94 24.29
C PRO A 145 -2.81 2.14 23.00
N ILE A 146 -3.31 2.71 21.90
CA ILE A 146 -3.27 2.07 20.59
C ILE A 146 -1.80 1.83 20.22
N ARG A 147 -1.48 0.59 19.88
CA ARG A 147 -0.12 0.15 19.53
C ARG A 147 -0.17 -0.71 18.27
N ILE A 148 0.94 -0.71 17.54
CA ILE A 148 1.17 -1.64 16.46
C ILE A 148 1.84 -2.89 17.03
N HIS A 149 1.27 -4.04 16.75
CA HIS A 149 1.82 -5.34 17.04
C HIS A 149 2.48 -5.90 15.79
N ALA A 150 3.78 -6.20 15.86
CA ALA A 150 4.50 -6.88 14.78
C ALA A 150 4.16 -8.37 14.86
N VAL A 151 3.25 -8.82 14.00
CA VAL A 151 2.59 -10.12 14.11
C VAL A 151 3.60 -11.28 14.21
N ASP A 152 4.53 -11.36 13.28
CA ASP A 152 5.54 -12.43 13.27
C ASP A 152 6.44 -12.41 14.52
N THR A 153 6.87 -11.23 14.96
CA THR A 153 7.72 -11.08 16.15
C THR A 153 7.01 -11.55 17.41
N GLU A 154 5.73 -11.17 17.57
CA GLU A 154 4.95 -11.55 18.75
C GLU A 154 4.53 -13.03 18.72
N LEU A 155 4.27 -13.60 17.54
CA LEU A 155 4.05 -15.03 17.39
C LEU A 155 5.28 -15.84 17.82
N LYS A 156 6.47 -15.44 17.37
CA LYS A 156 7.74 -16.11 17.73
C LYS A 156 8.09 -16.00 19.21
N SER A 157 7.75 -14.89 19.83
CA SER A 157 8.03 -14.66 21.26
C SER A 157 6.96 -15.18 22.22
N GLY A 158 5.82 -15.64 21.71
CA GLY A 158 4.69 -16.08 22.51
C GLY A 158 3.94 -14.94 23.21
N MET A 159 4.20 -13.70 22.83
CA MET A 159 3.53 -12.52 23.41
C MET A 159 2.17 -12.25 22.72
N GLY A 160 1.35 -11.48 23.40
CA GLY A 160 0.06 -11.03 22.86
C GLY A 160 -1.01 -12.15 22.74
N ASN A 161 -2.08 -11.83 22.07
CA ASN A 161 -3.13 -12.80 21.77
C ASN A 161 -2.75 -13.68 20.58
N GLN A 162 -2.14 -14.82 20.85
CA GLN A 162 -1.60 -15.73 19.84
C GLN A 162 -2.64 -16.18 18.80
N ALA A 163 -3.89 -16.41 19.22
CA ALA A 163 -4.97 -16.81 18.30
C ALA A 163 -5.31 -15.68 17.33
N ARG A 164 -5.44 -14.45 17.82
CA ARG A 164 -5.72 -13.26 16.98
C ARG A 164 -4.56 -12.93 16.05
N LEU A 165 -3.32 -13.00 16.54
CA LEU A 165 -2.12 -12.78 15.73
C LEU A 165 -2.01 -13.78 14.58
N LYS A 166 -2.28 -15.07 14.87
CA LYS A 166 -2.26 -16.13 13.85
C LYS A 166 -3.36 -15.93 12.79
N SER A 167 -4.57 -15.56 13.22
CA SER A 167 -5.66 -15.23 12.29
C SER A 167 -5.26 -14.04 11.39
N ALA A 168 -4.75 -12.96 11.98
CA ALA A 168 -4.29 -11.79 11.21
C ALA A 168 -3.21 -12.15 10.18
N GLN A 169 -2.21 -12.94 10.58
CA GLN A 169 -1.17 -13.41 9.66
C GLN A 169 -1.76 -14.16 8.47
N GLN A 170 -2.68 -15.10 8.73
CA GLN A 170 -3.32 -15.90 7.69
C GLN A 170 -4.18 -15.06 6.76
N ASP A 171 -5.00 -14.15 7.31
CA ASP A 171 -5.88 -13.30 6.52
C ASP A 171 -5.08 -12.32 5.66
N ILE A 172 -4.08 -11.65 6.23
CA ILE A 172 -3.20 -10.73 5.51
C ILE A 172 -2.46 -11.46 4.39
N SER A 173 -1.86 -12.63 4.69
CA SER A 173 -1.14 -13.42 3.68
C SER A 173 -2.05 -13.82 2.53
N ARG A 174 -3.23 -14.34 2.84
CA ARG A 174 -4.24 -14.73 1.85
C ARG A 174 -4.66 -13.55 0.96
N ILE A 175 -4.87 -12.36 1.54
CA ILE A 175 -5.29 -11.17 0.80
C ILE A 175 -4.14 -10.66 -0.06
N VAL A 176 -2.96 -10.42 0.50
CA VAL A 176 -1.80 -9.87 -0.23
C VAL A 176 -1.46 -10.73 -1.46
N THR A 177 -1.56 -12.05 -1.35
CA THR A 177 -1.18 -12.99 -2.41
C THR A 177 -2.33 -13.42 -3.32
N SER A 178 -3.55 -12.95 -3.11
CA SER A 178 -4.77 -13.44 -3.79
C SER A 178 -4.75 -13.25 -5.32
N LEU A 179 -3.97 -12.33 -5.85
CA LEU A 179 -3.78 -12.14 -7.31
C LEU A 179 -2.59 -12.92 -7.88
N GLY A 180 -2.01 -13.88 -7.14
CA GLY A 180 -0.94 -14.75 -7.63
C GLY A 180 0.35 -14.00 -7.95
N VAL A 181 0.75 -13.06 -7.12
CA VAL A 181 1.93 -12.22 -7.36
C VAL A 181 3.23 -12.99 -7.13
N ASP A 182 4.08 -13.05 -8.15
CA ASP A 182 5.42 -13.64 -8.04
C ASP A 182 6.42 -12.71 -7.33
N GLY A 183 7.27 -13.30 -6.49
CA GLY A 183 8.37 -12.60 -5.83
C GLY A 183 7.92 -11.63 -4.74
N VAL A 184 6.73 -11.81 -4.19
CA VAL A 184 6.26 -11.17 -2.96
C VAL A 184 6.24 -12.22 -1.84
N THR A 185 6.89 -11.93 -0.73
CA THR A 185 7.03 -12.87 0.40
C THR A 185 6.75 -12.17 1.72
N GLU A 186 6.31 -12.92 2.71
CA GLU A 186 6.34 -12.47 4.09
C GLU A 186 7.79 -12.34 4.57
N ALA A 187 8.09 -11.29 5.36
CA ALA A 187 9.45 -10.95 5.79
C ALA A 187 9.84 -11.61 7.11
#